data_de2c93a45739e6f71b7b4444b27db2b6
#
_entry.id   de2c93a45739e6f71b7b4444b27db2b6
#
_cell.length_a   1.000
_cell.length_b   1.000
_cell.length_c   1.000
_cell.angle_alpha   90.00
_cell.angle_beta   90.00
_cell.angle_gamma   90.00
#
_symmetry.space_group_name_H-M   'P 1'
#
loop_
_entity.id
_entity.type
_entity.pdbx_description
1 polymer ?
#
loop_
_entity_poly.entity_id
_entity_poly.type
_entity_poly.pdbx_seq_one_letter_code
_entity_poly.pdbx_strand_id
1 'polypeptide(L)'
;MDQWNILCDFDGTIAIEDVTDSLLERFAHSDWQVLEREWRAGRIGSAECMAGQVALLDASREEIDQHLAEMRIDPAFPMFVEAALAAGSMLRVVSDGLDYAIRAILARHHLDSLPLLANHLVQD
;
A
#
# COMPACT_ATOMS: atom_id res chain seq x y z
N MET A 1 -31.57 5.49 3.20
CA MET A 1 -30.28 5.72 2.57
C MET A 1 -29.64 4.37 2.26
N ASP A 2 -29.19 4.20 1.04
CA ASP A 2 -28.61 2.92 0.60
C ASP A 2 -27.27 2.68 1.27
N GLN A 3 -27.06 1.43 1.70
CA GLN A 3 -25.79 0.98 2.24
C GLN A 3 -24.96 0.35 1.11
N TRP A 4 -23.68 0.64 1.09
CA TRP A 4 -22.79 0.17 0.05
C TRP A 4 -21.64 -0.64 0.64
N ASN A 5 -21.14 -1.59 -0.14
CA ASN A 5 -19.84 -2.22 0.11
C ASN A 5 -18.83 -1.49 -0.77
N ILE A 6 -17.95 -0.74 -0.14
CA ILE A 6 -17.01 0.12 -0.85
C ILE A 6 -15.62 -0.52 -0.79
N LEU A 7 -15.02 -0.74 -1.96
CA LEU A 7 -13.64 -1.22 -2.06
C LEU A 7 -12.79 -0.07 -2.56
N CYS A 8 -11.76 0.28 -1.78
CA CYS A 8 -10.85 1.38 -2.12
C CYS A 8 -9.46 0.83 -2.42
N ASP A 9 -8.93 1.19 -3.58
CA ASP A 9 -7.53 1.00 -3.90
C ASP A 9 -6.68 1.93 -3.04
N PHE A 10 -5.41 1.58 -2.81
CA PHE A 10 -4.54 2.37 -1.95
C PHE A 10 -3.56 3.23 -2.75
N ASP A 11 -2.64 2.60 -3.49
CA ASP A 11 -1.59 3.33 -4.22
C ASP A 11 -2.17 4.18 -5.35
N GLY A 12 -1.84 5.47 -5.35
CA GLY A 12 -2.36 6.40 -6.35
C GLY A 12 -3.84 6.75 -6.20
N THR A 13 -4.51 6.26 -5.17
CA THR A 13 -5.92 6.54 -4.87
C THR A 13 -6.06 7.15 -3.48
N ILE A 14 -5.86 6.35 -2.43
CA ILE A 14 -5.82 6.85 -1.05
C ILE A 14 -4.49 7.54 -0.80
N ALA A 15 -3.38 6.86 -1.10
CA ALA A 15 -2.05 7.44 -1.08
C ALA A 15 -1.81 8.21 -2.37
N ILE A 16 -1.17 9.37 -2.25
CA ILE A 16 -0.87 10.22 -3.41
C ILE A 16 0.17 9.55 -4.30
N GLU A 17 1.17 8.89 -3.68
CA GLU A 17 2.23 8.18 -4.39
C GLU A 17 1.95 6.68 -4.46
N ASP A 18 2.65 5.97 -5.37
CA ASP A 18 2.77 4.52 -5.29
C ASP A 18 3.81 4.21 -4.23
N VAL A 19 3.35 3.69 -3.08
CA VAL A 19 4.21 3.51 -1.90
C VAL A 19 5.24 2.41 -2.11
N THR A 20 4.85 1.30 -2.73
CA THR A 20 5.77 0.20 -3.01
C THR A 20 6.90 0.65 -3.94
N ASP A 21 6.55 1.31 -5.03
CA ASP A 21 7.55 1.85 -5.96
C ASP A 21 8.48 2.84 -5.28
N SER A 22 7.94 3.69 -4.41
CA SER A 22 8.72 4.65 -3.64
C SER A 22 9.75 3.97 -2.74
N LEU A 23 9.38 2.88 -2.07
CA LEU A 23 10.29 2.08 -1.25
C LEU A 23 11.38 1.43 -2.10
N LEU A 24 11.00 0.88 -3.26
CA LEU A 24 11.96 0.23 -4.15
C LEU A 24 12.96 1.24 -4.73
N GLU A 25 12.50 2.39 -5.15
CA GLU A 25 13.36 3.45 -5.68
C GLU A 25 14.38 3.92 -4.64
N ARG A 26 13.97 3.98 -3.38
CA ARG A 26 14.82 4.49 -2.30
C ARG A 26 15.80 3.45 -1.77
N PHE A 27 15.35 2.19 -1.61
CA PHE A 27 16.09 1.19 -0.83
C PHE A 27 16.47 -0.06 -1.59
N ALA A 28 15.99 -0.28 -2.81
CA ALA A 28 16.29 -1.47 -3.59
C ALA A 28 17.36 -1.21 -4.64
N HIS A 29 18.08 -2.27 -5.02
CA HIS A 29 18.93 -2.24 -6.20
C HIS A 29 18.08 -2.06 -7.46
N SER A 30 18.67 -1.46 -8.50
CA SER A 30 18.00 -1.22 -9.79
C SER A 30 17.42 -2.47 -10.44
N ASP A 31 17.84 -3.65 -10.00
CA ASP A 31 17.32 -4.94 -10.48
C ASP A 31 15.83 -5.12 -10.26
N TRP A 32 15.22 -4.36 -9.34
CA TRP A 32 13.78 -4.41 -9.14
C TRP A 32 13.02 -4.00 -10.41
N GLN A 33 13.61 -3.14 -11.23
CA GLN A 33 13.01 -2.72 -12.50
C GLN A 33 13.01 -3.85 -13.53
N VAL A 34 13.97 -4.77 -13.46
CA VAL A 34 13.98 -5.98 -14.31
C VAL A 34 12.76 -6.85 -14.00
N LEU A 35 12.46 -7.05 -12.72
CA LEU A 35 11.29 -7.81 -12.30
C LEU A 35 9.99 -7.15 -12.75
N GLU A 36 9.92 -5.82 -12.69
CA GLU A 36 8.77 -5.05 -13.17
C GLU A 36 8.53 -5.28 -14.66
N ARG A 37 9.61 -5.24 -15.46
CA ARG A 37 9.52 -5.50 -16.90
C ARG A 37 9.09 -6.93 -17.20
N GLU A 38 9.60 -7.91 -16.45
CA GLU A 38 9.23 -9.32 -16.60
C GLU A 38 7.75 -9.54 -16.30
N TRP A 39 7.25 -8.88 -15.27
CA TRP A 39 5.84 -8.94 -14.92
C TRP A 39 4.95 -8.30 -16.00
N ARG A 40 5.32 -7.13 -16.48
CA ARG A 40 4.57 -6.42 -17.53
C ARG A 40 4.56 -7.19 -18.84
N ALA A 41 5.62 -7.95 -19.10
CA ALA A 41 5.73 -8.81 -20.28
C ALA A 41 4.98 -10.15 -20.11
N GLY A 42 4.42 -10.41 -18.94
CA GLY A 42 3.67 -11.64 -18.65
C GLY A 42 4.55 -12.85 -18.41
N ARG A 43 5.86 -12.67 -18.20
CA ARG A 43 6.80 -13.79 -17.98
C ARG A 43 6.79 -14.29 -16.54
N ILE A 44 6.43 -13.45 -15.58
CA ILE A 44 6.26 -13.83 -14.18
C ILE A 44 4.93 -13.29 -13.66
N GLY A 45 4.40 -13.94 -12.61
CA GLY A 45 3.17 -13.49 -11.95
C GLY A 45 3.41 -12.36 -10.97
N SER A 46 2.33 -11.71 -10.52
CA SER A 46 2.40 -10.59 -9.57
C SER A 46 3.02 -10.99 -8.24
N ALA A 47 2.69 -12.17 -7.72
CA ALA A 47 3.25 -12.65 -6.45
C ALA A 47 4.75 -12.86 -6.54
N GLU A 48 5.23 -13.47 -7.63
CA GLU A 48 6.65 -13.69 -7.87
C GLU A 48 7.40 -12.37 -8.03
N CYS A 49 6.82 -11.43 -8.77
CA CYS A 49 7.39 -10.09 -8.95
C CYS A 49 7.54 -9.38 -7.61
N MET A 50 6.47 -9.33 -6.83
CA MET A 50 6.46 -8.66 -5.53
C MET A 50 7.46 -9.30 -4.55
N ALA A 51 7.48 -10.62 -4.46
CA ALA A 51 8.41 -11.32 -3.58
C ALA A 51 9.86 -11.05 -3.96
N GLY A 52 10.17 -11.05 -5.26
CA GLY A 52 11.51 -10.74 -5.74
C GLY A 52 11.92 -9.30 -5.47
N GLN A 53 11.01 -8.36 -5.66
CA GLN A 53 11.27 -6.95 -5.41
C GLN A 53 11.49 -6.68 -3.93
N VAL A 54 10.67 -7.25 -3.05
CA VAL A 54 10.82 -7.09 -1.60
C VAL A 54 12.16 -7.65 -1.13
N ALA A 55 12.61 -8.77 -1.71
CA ALA A 55 13.90 -9.36 -1.38
C ALA A 55 15.08 -8.46 -1.72
N LEU A 56 14.90 -7.49 -2.61
CA LEU A 56 15.95 -6.54 -2.99
C LEU A 56 15.99 -5.31 -2.08
N LEU A 57 15.05 -5.14 -1.17
CA LEU A 57 15.04 -4.02 -0.24
C LEU A 57 16.23 -4.14 0.72
N ASP A 58 17.04 -3.10 0.77
CA ASP A 58 18.21 -3.01 1.65
C ASP A 58 18.01 -1.81 2.58
N ALA A 59 17.28 -2.03 3.66
CA ALA A 59 16.97 -0.99 4.63
C ALA A 59 16.63 -1.60 5.98
N SER A 60 16.96 -0.88 7.04
CA SER A 60 16.50 -1.23 8.37
C SER A 60 15.02 -0.91 8.53
N ARG A 61 14.40 -1.48 9.55
CA ARG A 61 13.00 -1.19 9.87
C ARG A 61 12.79 0.30 10.14
N GLU A 62 13.73 0.92 10.87
CA GLU A 62 13.68 2.35 11.17
C GLU A 62 13.72 3.21 9.92
N GLU A 63 14.56 2.84 8.95
CA GLU A 63 14.65 3.56 7.68
C GLU A 63 13.35 3.46 6.88
N ILE A 64 12.75 2.28 6.85
CA ILE A 64 11.47 2.07 6.19
C ILE A 64 10.38 2.88 6.88
N ASP A 65 10.29 2.81 8.21
CA ASP A 65 9.29 3.55 8.98
C ASP A 65 9.42 5.05 8.77
N GLN A 66 10.65 5.57 8.71
CA GLN A 66 10.92 6.98 8.48
C GLN A 66 10.44 7.41 7.09
N HIS A 67 10.69 6.58 6.10
CA HIS A 67 10.23 6.84 4.72
C HIS A 67 8.71 6.83 4.65
N LEU A 68 8.05 5.85 5.27
CA LEU A 68 6.59 5.75 5.30
C LEU A 68 5.95 6.95 6.01
N ALA A 69 6.63 7.52 7.01
CA ALA A 69 6.14 8.70 7.73
C ALA A 69 6.05 9.94 6.84
N GLU A 70 6.73 9.96 5.71
CA GLU A 70 6.69 11.05 4.75
C GLU A 70 5.62 10.86 3.67
N MET A 71 5.01 9.68 3.59
CA MET A 71 3.98 9.39 2.59
C MET A 71 2.68 10.12 2.93
N ARG A 72 2.02 10.62 1.90
CA ARG A 72 0.81 11.43 2.05
C ARG A 72 -0.40 10.70 1.51
N ILE A 73 -1.55 10.95 2.14
CA ILE A 73 -2.83 10.49 1.63
C ILE A 73 -3.62 11.67 1.07
N ASP A 74 -4.62 11.37 0.25
CA ASP A 74 -5.57 12.37 -0.23
C ASP A 74 -6.27 12.99 0.97
N PRO A 75 -6.23 14.31 1.15
CA PRO A 75 -6.86 14.97 2.30
C PRO A 75 -8.36 14.75 2.39
N ALA A 76 -9.02 14.43 1.29
CA ALA A 76 -10.46 14.17 1.28
C ALA A 76 -10.82 12.77 1.78
N PHE A 77 -9.84 11.85 1.86
CA PHE A 77 -10.13 10.46 2.22
C PHE A 77 -10.69 10.30 3.63
N PRO A 78 -10.11 10.92 4.68
CA PRO A 78 -10.68 10.79 6.03
C PRO A 78 -12.14 11.24 6.13
N MET A 79 -12.51 12.32 5.45
CA MET A 79 -13.89 12.80 5.40
C MET A 79 -14.81 11.83 4.66
N PHE A 80 -14.31 11.22 3.59
CA PHE A 80 -15.03 10.19 2.84
C PHE A 80 -15.31 8.97 3.73
N VAL A 81 -14.32 8.52 4.49
CA VAL A 81 -14.48 7.40 5.44
C VAL A 81 -15.55 7.71 6.46
N GLU A 82 -15.48 8.89 7.07
CA GLU A 82 -16.44 9.33 8.07
C GLU A 82 -17.87 9.33 7.52
N ALA A 83 -18.04 9.88 6.33
CA ALA A 83 -19.36 9.93 5.67
C ALA A 83 -19.86 8.52 5.32
N ALA A 84 -19.00 7.64 4.83
CA ALA A 84 -19.39 6.29 4.47
C ALA A 84 -19.82 5.48 5.69
N LEU A 85 -19.06 5.56 6.77
CA LEU A 85 -19.40 4.85 8.02
C LEU A 85 -20.64 5.41 8.67
N ALA A 86 -20.83 6.72 8.65
CA ALA A 86 -22.04 7.37 9.18
C ALA A 86 -23.30 6.95 8.39
N ALA A 87 -23.15 6.64 7.10
CA ALA A 87 -24.24 6.15 6.28
C ALA A 87 -24.50 4.64 6.45
N GLY A 88 -23.72 3.96 7.30
CA GLY A 88 -23.85 2.52 7.52
C GLY A 88 -23.21 1.68 6.43
N SER A 89 -22.42 2.27 5.53
CA SER A 89 -21.72 1.56 4.49
C SER A 89 -20.49 0.84 5.06
N MET A 90 -20.11 -0.26 4.41
CA MET A 90 -18.87 -0.97 4.72
C MET A 90 -17.78 -0.50 3.77
N LEU A 91 -16.60 -0.21 4.31
CA LEU A 91 -15.47 0.24 3.52
C LEU A 91 -14.28 -0.66 3.78
N ARG A 92 -13.65 -1.15 2.72
CA ARG A 92 -12.47 -2.01 2.78
C ARG A 92 -11.41 -1.49 1.84
N VAL A 93 -10.17 -1.50 2.31
CA VAL A 93 -9.01 -1.16 1.47
C VAL A 93 -8.49 -2.44 0.83
N VAL A 94 -8.31 -2.42 -0.48
CA VAL A 94 -7.79 -3.56 -1.25
C VAL A 94 -6.61 -3.06 -2.06
N SER A 95 -5.46 -3.70 -1.93
CA SER A 95 -4.23 -3.24 -2.58
C SER A 95 -3.31 -4.41 -2.94
N ASP A 96 -2.55 -4.24 -4.00
CA ASP A 96 -1.43 -5.12 -4.35
C ASP A 96 -0.15 -4.77 -3.57
N GLY A 97 -0.16 -3.69 -2.79
CA GLY A 97 0.96 -3.25 -1.98
C GLY A 97 1.16 -4.08 -0.72
N LEU A 98 2.04 -3.60 0.15
CA LEU A 98 2.43 -4.30 1.37
C LEU A 98 1.58 -3.82 2.55
N ASP A 99 0.98 -4.76 3.28
CA ASP A 99 0.10 -4.45 4.40
C ASP A 99 0.80 -3.62 5.50
N TYR A 100 2.04 -3.93 5.79
CA TYR A 100 2.84 -3.18 6.78
C TYR A 100 2.88 -1.68 6.43
N ALA A 101 3.20 -1.39 5.17
CA ALA A 101 3.31 -0.01 4.69
C ALA A 101 1.95 0.71 4.75
N ILE A 102 0.92 0.04 4.28
CA ILE A 102 -0.44 0.60 4.23
C ILE A 102 -0.96 0.89 5.63
N ARG A 103 -0.81 -0.06 6.56
CA ARG A 103 -1.25 0.13 7.95
C ARG A 103 -0.48 1.23 8.65
N ALA A 104 0.82 1.34 8.42
CA ALA A 104 1.64 2.41 9.02
C ALA A 104 1.17 3.80 8.56
N ILE A 105 0.84 3.94 7.28
CA ILE A 105 0.36 5.20 6.73
C ILE A 105 -1.04 5.51 7.26
N LEU A 106 -1.95 4.53 7.25
CA LEU A 106 -3.32 4.72 7.74
C LEU A 106 -3.34 5.04 9.24
N ALA A 107 -2.45 4.43 10.03
CA ALA A 107 -2.39 4.67 11.49
C ALA A 107 -2.08 6.13 11.82
N ARG A 108 -1.28 6.81 11.00
CA ARG A 108 -0.97 8.23 11.19
C ARG A 108 -2.20 9.12 11.07
N HIS A 109 -3.26 8.62 10.44
CA HIS A 109 -4.52 9.34 10.24
C HIS A 109 -5.66 8.72 11.02
N HIS A 110 -5.35 7.82 11.96
CA HIS A 110 -6.33 7.10 12.80
C HIS A 110 -7.30 6.25 11.96
N LEU A 111 -6.81 5.70 10.84
CA LEU A 111 -7.62 4.90 9.90
C LEU A 111 -7.16 3.42 9.85
N ASP A 112 -6.30 3.01 10.76
CA ASP A 112 -5.73 1.65 10.78
C ASP A 112 -6.73 0.58 11.20
N SER A 113 -7.92 0.96 11.67
CA SER A 113 -9.00 0.01 11.97
C SER A 113 -9.79 -0.41 10.73
N LEU A 114 -9.58 0.23 9.59
CA LEU A 114 -10.26 -0.15 8.35
C LEU A 114 -9.84 -1.56 7.91
N PRO A 115 -10.79 -2.40 7.46
CA PRO A 115 -10.44 -3.70 6.91
C PRO A 115 -9.52 -3.55 5.70
N LEU A 116 -8.48 -4.37 5.67
CA LEU A 116 -7.43 -4.31 4.64
C LEU A 116 -7.19 -5.68 4.06
N LEU A 117 -7.17 -5.77 2.74
CA LEU A 117 -6.71 -6.94 2.01
C LEU A 117 -5.53 -6.51 1.14
N ALA A 118 -4.35 -7.01 1.46
CA ALA A 118 -3.10 -6.66 0.78
C ALA A 118 -2.09 -7.79 0.91
N ASN A 119 -0.95 -7.65 0.26
CA ASN A 119 0.14 -8.60 0.42
C ASN A 119 0.76 -8.47 1.81
N HIS A 120 1.03 -9.61 2.44
CA HIS A 120 1.59 -9.64 3.79
C HIS A 120 3.11 -9.62 3.75
N LEU A 121 3.70 -8.62 4.43
CA LEU A 121 5.14 -8.50 4.58
C LEU A 121 5.59 -9.26 5.83
N VAL A 122 6.47 -10.24 5.63
CA VAL A 122 7.06 -11.00 6.73
C VAL A 122 8.48 -10.52 6.94
N GLN A 123 8.81 -10.22 8.18
CA GLN A 123 10.17 -9.84 8.58
C GLN A 123 10.83 -11.04 9.26
N ASP A 124 11.96 -11.45 8.72
CA ASP A 124 12.77 -12.51 9.31
C ASP A 124 13.72 -11.95 10.38
#